data_4f0ad7a7c7fb070301f63eaf32b9b6b6
#
_entry.id   4f0ad7a7c7fb070301f63eaf32b9b6b6
#
_cell.length_a   1.000
_cell.length_b   1.000
_cell.length_c   1.000
_cell.angle_alpha   90.00
_cell.angle_beta   90.00
_cell.angle_gamma   90.00
#
_symmetry.space_group_name_H-M   'P 1'
#
loop_
_entity.id
_entity.type
_entity.pdbx_description
1 polymer ?
#
loop_
_entity_poly.entity_id
_entity_poly.type
_entity_poly.pdbx_seq_one_letter_code
_entity_poly.pdbx_strand_id
1 'polypeptide(L)'
;MEIHLHQLRPSYMEQTELTPSDIYLREEVVFAPAKRYLIRAQSGRGKTSLLSFLYGERDSYEGTITYDGVAHPKDLFAYRRHKLSYLFQDLRLFPSLTAKENIQLKNRLTGYFSSQQISELLARVGLAHKQDTPVATLSLGQRQRVAFLRALAQPFEVLLLDEPFSHLDEANTHVLCQILEEECTQRGATILMTALETNTLLNYDQILQL
;
A
#
# COMPACT_ATOMS: atom_id res chain seq x y z
N MET A 1 5.79 -0.15 13.91
CA MET A 1 6.38 -1.44 13.43
C MET A 1 7.60 -1.13 12.60
N GLU A 2 8.71 -1.77 12.92
CA GLU A 2 9.96 -1.71 12.15
C GLU A 2 10.10 -2.97 11.29
N ILE A 3 10.58 -2.83 10.06
CA ILE A 3 10.77 -3.96 9.13
C ILE A 3 12.24 -4.02 8.74
N HIS A 4 12.86 -5.18 8.92
CA HIS A 4 14.23 -5.45 8.47
C HIS A 4 14.23 -6.48 7.34
N LEU A 5 15.05 -6.22 6.33
CA LEU A 5 15.31 -7.12 5.22
C LEU A 5 16.79 -7.49 5.24
N HIS A 6 17.10 -8.78 5.22
CA HIS A 6 18.47 -9.29 5.11
C HIS A 6 18.64 -10.05 3.80
N GLN A 7 19.52 -9.59 2.94
CA GLN A 7 19.88 -10.21 1.66
C GLN A 7 18.66 -10.66 0.85
N LEU A 8 17.58 -9.87 0.92
CA LEU A 8 16.33 -10.20 0.26
C LEU A 8 16.49 -10.18 -1.25
N ARG A 9 15.98 -11.21 -1.92
CA ARG A 9 15.83 -11.24 -3.38
C ARG A 9 14.67 -12.12 -3.82
N PRO A 10 13.97 -11.80 -4.93
CA PRO A 10 13.04 -12.74 -5.54
C PRO A 10 13.81 -13.99 -5.99
N SER A 11 13.32 -15.20 -5.67
CA SER A 11 13.97 -16.46 -6.00
C SER A 11 13.99 -16.80 -7.50
N TYR A 12 13.14 -16.11 -8.29
CA TYR A 12 12.95 -16.31 -9.73
C TYR A 12 13.64 -15.24 -10.59
N MET A 13 14.38 -14.29 -9.99
CA MET A 13 15.15 -13.27 -10.71
C MET A 13 16.64 -13.54 -10.58
N GLU A 14 17.38 -13.37 -11.68
CA GLU A 14 18.82 -13.50 -11.64
C GLU A 14 19.47 -12.28 -10.98
N GLN A 15 20.65 -12.48 -10.39
CA GLN A 15 21.38 -11.42 -9.69
C GLN A 15 21.69 -10.21 -10.58
N THR A 16 21.94 -10.43 -11.85
CA THR A 16 22.20 -9.38 -12.85
C THR A 16 21.01 -8.49 -13.13
N GLU A 17 19.79 -9.01 -12.95
CA GLU A 17 18.54 -8.26 -13.10
C GLU A 17 18.24 -7.37 -11.89
N LEU A 18 18.85 -7.68 -10.73
CA LEU A 18 18.61 -7.01 -9.46
C LEU A 18 19.63 -5.90 -9.15
N THR A 19 20.64 -5.73 -9.97
CA THR A 19 21.69 -4.72 -9.74
C THR A 19 21.64 -3.58 -10.77
N PRO A 20 21.88 -2.33 -10.34
CA PRO A 20 22.04 -1.89 -8.96
C PRO A 20 20.69 -1.75 -8.25
N SER A 21 20.63 -2.12 -6.97
CA SER A 21 19.44 -1.93 -6.11
C SER A 21 19.85 -1.43 -4.72
N ASP A 22 19.01 -0.58 -4.13
CA ASP A 22 19.16 -0.13 -2.73
C ASP A 22 18.49 -1.08 -1.74
N ILE A 23 17.76 -2.09 -2.23
CA ILE A 23 16.98 -3.01 -1.41
C ILE A 23 17.43 -4.46 -1.62
N TYR A 24 17.36 -4.95 -2.86
CA TYR A 24 17.70 -6.33 -3.14
C TYR A 24 19.20 -6.60 -2.99
N LEU A 25 19.54 -7.75 -2.45
CA LEU A 25 20.90 -8.23 -2.20
C LEU A 25 21.72 -7.37 -1.20
N ARG A 26 21.10 -6.36 -0.56
CA ARG A 26 21.75 -5.62 0.51
C ARG A 26 21.88 -6.49 1.74
N GLU A 27 22.98 -6.33 2.47
CA GLU A 27 23.20 -7.05 3.73
C GLU A 27 22.05 -6.76 4.70
N GLU A 28 21.68 -5.49 4.83
CA GLU A 28 20.54 -5.07 5.62
C GLU A 28 19.86 -3.83 5.03
N VAL A 29 18.51 -3.82 5.07
CA VAL A 29 17.67 -2.64 4.80
C VAL A 29 16.65 -2.52 5.91
N VAL A 30 16.53 -1.34 6.50
CA VAL A 30 15.60 -1.08 7.62
C VAL A 30 14.55 -0.05 7.20
N PHE A 31 13.29 -0.41 7.36
CA PHE A 31 12.17 0.53 7.27
C PHE A 31 11.73 0.92 8.68
N ALA A 32 12.17 2.09 9.13
CA ALA A 32 11.89 2.59 10.46
C ALA A 32 10.43 3.07 10.63
N PRO A 33 9.87 3.03 11.85
CA PRO A 33 8.52 3.48 12.12
C PRO A 33 8.28 4.97 11.77
N ALA A 34 7.04 5.29 11.37
CA ALA A 34 6.58 6.65 11.08
C ALA A 34 7.40 7.38 9.98
N LYS A 35 7.99 6.62 9.06
CA LYS A 35 8.77 7.14 7.93
C LYS A 35 8.06 6.90 6.60
N ARG A 36 8.42 7.71 5.61
CA ARG A 36 7.86 7.67 4.25
C ARG A 36 8.94 7.29 3.26
N TYR A 37 8.79 6.12 2.67
CA TYR A 37 9.72 5.56 1.69
C TYR A 37 9.07 5.53 0.32
N LEU A 38 9.77 6.09 -0.67
CA LEU A 38 9.45 5.90 -2.07
C LEU A 38 10.42 4.88 -2.67
N ILE A 39 9.89 3.82 -3.24
CA ILE A 39 10.64 2.77 -3.92
C ILE A 39 10.43 2.94 -5.42
N ARG A 40 11.46 3.40 -6.11
CA ARG A 40 11.42 3.67 -7.55
C ARG A 40 12.04 2.52 -8.33
N ALA A 41 11.36 2.09 -9.36
CA ALA A 41 11.92 1.17 -10.33
C ALA A 41 11.12 1.21 -11.64
N GLN A 42 11.76 0.82 -12.73
CA GLN A 42 11.09 0.53 -13.99
C GLN A 42 10.14 -0.67 -13.86
N SER A 43 9.24 -0.84 -14.84
CA SER A 43 8.36 -2.01 -14.89
C SER A 43 9.19 -3.30 -14.95
N GLY A 44 8.70 -4.36 -14.29
CA GLY A 44 9.38 -5.67 -14.26
C GLY A 44 10.52 -5.81 -13.24
N ARG A 45 10.92 -4.75 -12.55
CA ARG A 45 12.02 -4.77 -11.58
C ARG A 45 11.65 -5.28 -10.18
N GLY A 46 10.48 -5.90 -10.02
CA GLY A 46 10.10 -6.54 -8.74
C GLY A 46 9.44 -5.66 -7.69
N LYS A 47 8.93 -4.44 -8.04
CA LYS A 47 8.21 -3.55 -7.11
C LYS A 47 7.04 -4.26 -6.39
N THR A 48 6.10 -4.79 -7.18
CA THR A 48 4.94 -5.54 -6.67
C THR A 48 5.38 -6.79 -5.89
N SER A 49 6.45 -7.45 -6.32
CA SER A 49 7.00 -8.61 -5.60
C SER A 49 7.49 -8.24 -4.22
N LEU A 50 8.25 -7.14 -4.10
CA LEU A 50 8.72 -6.64 -2.81
C LEU A 50 7.55 -6.37 -1.85
N LEU A 51 6.55 -5.60 -2.29
CA LEU A 51 5.39 -5.32 -1.44
C LEU A 51 4.60 -6.59 -1.10
N SER A 52 4.48 -7.55 -2.04
CA SER A 52 3.84 -8.85 -1.79
C SER A 52 4.61 -9.69 -0.78
N PHE A 53 5.95 -9.66 -0.78
CA PHE A 53 6.79 -10.32 0.23
C PHE A 53 6.59 -9.67 1.61
N LEU A 54 6.62 -8.33 1.66
CA LEU A 54 6.39 -7.57 2.91
C LEU A 54 4.96 -7.77 3.45
N TYR A 55 3.99 -7.99 2.60
CA TYR A 55 2.63 -8.31 3.03
C TYR A 55 2.47 -9.78 3.42
N GLY A 56 3.46 -10.63 3.10
CA GLY A 56 3.44 -12.07 3.29
C GLY A 56 2.44 -12.78 2.37
N GLU A 57 2.12 -12.18 1.20
CA GLU A 57 1.27 -12.81 0.19
C GLU A 57 2.03 -13.86 -0.62
N ARG A 58 3.32 -13.60 -0.86
CA ARG A 58 4.24 -14.49 -1.57
C ARG A 58 5.43 -14.80 -0.68
N ASP A 59 5.97 -15.99 -0.83
CA ASP A 59 7.15 -16.53 -0.15
C ASP A 59 8.29 -16.89 -1.12
N SER A 60 8.12 -16.58 -2.42
CA SER A 60 9.11 -16.87 -3.47
C SER A 60 10.27 -15.88 -3.44
N TYR A 61 10.96 -15.81 -2.30
CA TYR A 61 12.17 -15.00 -2.09
C TYR A 61 13.21 -15.77 -1.29
N GLU A 62 14.46 -15.32 -1.39
CA GLU A 62 15.58 -15.71 -0.54
C GLU A 62 15.93 -14.55 0.40
N GLY A 63 16.64 -14.83 1.47
CA GLY A 63 16.91 -13.89 2.56
C GLY A 63 15.85 -13.94 3.65
N THR A 64 15.81 -12.90 4.49
CA THR A 64 14.87 -12.86 5.63
C THR A 64 14.16 -11.51 5.73
N ILE A 65 12.91 -11.56 6.18
CA ILE A 65 12.09 -10.40 6.54
C ILE A 65 11.72 -10.55 8.01
N THR A 66 12.00 -9.53 8.81
CA THR A 66 11.56 -9.50 10.21
C THR A 66 10.69 -8.27 10.49
N TYR A 67 9.74 -8.41 11.42
CA TYR A 67 8.83 -7.36 11.86
C TYR A 67 9.00 -7.20 13.37
N ASP A 68 9.48 -6.03 13.84
CA ASP A 68 9.83 -5.78 15.23
C ASP A 68 10.76 -6.89 15.80
N GLY A 69 11.73 -7.33 14.99
CA GLY A 69 12.68 -8.40 15.34
C GLY A 69 12.14 -9.83 15.23
N VAL A 70 10.87 -10.03 14.86
CA VAL A 70 10.27 -11.36 14.72
C VAL A 70 10.23 -11.76 13.24
N ALA A 71 10.95 -12.83 12.88
CA ALA A 71 10.86 -13.44 11.55
C ALA A 71 9.55 -14.22 11.42
N HIS A 72 8.83 -14.00 10.31
CA HIS A 72 7.57 -14.69 10.00
C HIS A 72 6.63 -14.82 11.21
N PRO A 73 5.86 -13.76 11.53
CA PRO A 73 4.90 -13.84 12.62
C PRO A 73 3.99 -15.07 12.43
N LYS A 74 3.81 -15.86 13.48
CA LYS A 74 2.97 -17.09 13.43
C LYS A 74 1.54 -16.81 12.97
N ASP A 75 1.06 -15.59 13.21
CA ASP A 75 -0.28 -15.14 12.81
C ASP A 75 -0.20 -13.94 11.86
N LEU A 76 0.15 -14.20 10.59
CA LEU A 76 0.11 -13.19 9.52
C LEU A 76 -1.29 -12.58 9.32
N PHE A 77 -2.35 -13.31 9.68
CA PHE A 77 -3.71 -12.77 9.59
C PHE A 77 -3.92 -11.62 10.58
N ALA A 78 -3.46 -11.76 11.83
CA ALA A 78 -3.51 -10.69 12.82
C ALA A 78 -2.67 -9.47 12.39
N TYR A 79 -1.49 -9.70 11.80
CA TYR A 79 -0.68 -8.61 11.25
C TYR A 79 -1.40 -7.87 10.12
N ARG A 80 -1.97 -8.59 9.15
CA ARG A 80 -2.74 -8.00 8.04
C ARG A 80 -4.02 -7.32 8.50
N ARG A 81 -4.58 -7.75 9.62
CA ARG A 81 -5.80 -7.17 10.18
C ARG A 81 -5.53 -5.86 10.95
N HIS A 82 -4.38 -5.75 11.64
CA HIS A 82 -4.14 -4.69 12.60
C HIS A 82 -2.89 -3.85 12.34
N LYS A 83 -1.90 -4.38 11.61
CA LYS A 83 -0.58 -3.73 11.47
C LYS A 83 -0.20 -3.42 10.02
N LEU A 84 -0.62 -4.24 9.06
CA LEU A 84 -0.26 -4.11 7.65
C LEU A 84 -1.49 -3.85 6.79
N SER A 85 -1.50 -2.75 6.05
CA SER A 85 -2.50 -2.56 5.00
C SER A 85 -1.83 -2.46 3.63
N TYR A 86 -2.54 -2.88 2.57
CA TYR A 86 -1.99 -2.92 1.22
C TYR A 86 -3.01 -2.44 0.18
N LEU A 87 -2.60 -1.45 -0.62
CA LEU A 87 -3.24 -1.10 -1.88
C LEU A 87 -2.54 -1.84 -3.00
N PHE A 88 -3.17 -2.87 -3.54
CA PHE A 88 -2.67 -3.69 -4.64
C PHE A 88 -2.77 -2.93 -5.98
N GLN A 89 -1.80 -3.14 -6.87
CA GLN A 89 -1.79 -2.55 -8.21
C GLN A 89 -3.02 -2.95 -9.05
N ASP A 90 -3.51 -4.20 -8.90
CA ASP A 90 -4.72 -4.72 -9.55
C ASP A 90 -6.03 -4.33 -8.82
N LEU A 91 -5.94 -3.47 -7.80
CA LEU A 91 -7.00 -2.91 -6.96
C LEU A 91 -7.79 -3.95 -6.15
N ARG A 92 -7.95 -5.18 -6.56
CA ARG A 92 -8.66 -6.31 -5.92
C ARG A 92 -10.04 -5.96 -5.37
N LEU A 93 -10.79 -5.14 -6.09
CA LEU A 93 -12.15 -4.80 -5.73
C LEU A 93 -13.12 -5.93 -6.12
N PHE A 94 -14.21 -6.03 -5.39
CA PHE A 94 -15.32 -6.95 -5.71
C PHE A 94 -16.26 -6.27 -6.70
N PRO A 95 -16.30 -6.71 -7.98
CA PRO A 95 -16.98 -5.97 -9.05
C PRO A 95 -18.49 -5.78 -8.83
N SER A 96 -19.14 -6.75 -8.20
CA SER A 96 -20.59 -6.74 -7.92
C SER A 96 -20.99 -5.87 -6.71
N LEU A 97 -20.03 -5.55 -5.85
CA LEU A 97 -20.27 -4.68 -4.70
C LEU A 97 -20.16 -3.21 -5.08
N THR A 98 -20.91 -2.36 -4.40
CA THR A 98 -20.85 -0.90 -4.56
C THR A 98 -19.51 -0.34 -4.04
N ALA A 99 -19.23 0.92 -4.36
CA ALA A 99 -18.06 1.62 -3.84
C ALA A 99 -18.01 1.58 -2.31
N LYS A 100 -19.14 1.91 -1.66
CA LYS A 100 -19.26 1.90 -0.20
C LYS A 100 -19.11 0.49 0.38
N GLU A 101 -19.74 -0.51 -0.20
CA GLU A 101 -19.66 -1.90 0.28
C GLU A 101 -18.24 -2.47 0.17
N ASN A 102 -17.49 -2.14 -0.88
CA ASN A 102 -16.07 -2.53 -1.00
C ASN A 102 -15.23 -2.03 0.17
N ILE A 103 -15.46 -0.77 0.61
CA ILE A 103 -14.76 -0.20 1.76
C ILE A 103 -15.28 -0.83 3.06
N GLN A 104 -16.61 -0.97 3.21
CA GLN A 104 -17.21 -1.57 4.40
C GLN A 104 -16.78 -3.01 4.63
N LEU A 105 -16.58 -3.80 3.57
CA LEU A 105 -16.13 -5.18 3.67
C LEU A 105 -14.81 -5.28 4.45
N LYS A 106 -13.85 -4.42 4.14
CA LYS A 106 -12.58 -4.33 4.86
C LYS A 106 -12.78 -3.77 6.28
N ASN A 107 -13.56 -2.71 6.39
CA ASN A 107 -13.83 -2.03 7.66
C ASN A 107 -14.50 -2.94 8.69
N ARG A 108 -15.36 -3.87 8.28
CA ARG A 108 -16.04 -4.83 9.18
C ARG A 108 -15.10 -5.71 9.98
N LEU A 109 -13.86 -5.90 9.52
CA LEU A 109 -12.86 -6.69 10.25
C LEU A 109 -12.44 -6.06 11.57
N THR A 110 -12.51 -4.72 11.66
CA THR A 110 -12.01 -3.96 12.81
C THR A 110 -12.96 -2.87 13.32
N GLY A 111 -13.95 -2.47 12.51
CA GLY A 111 -14.85 -1.37 12.82
C GLY A 111 -14.14 0.00 12.92
N TYR A 112 -13.06 0.19 12.15
CA TYR A 112 -12.18 1.34 12.29
C TYR A 112 -12.88 2.67 11.96
N PHE A 113 -13.61 2.74 10.85
CA PHE A 113 -14.42 3.90 10.47
C PHE A 113 -15.89 3.67 10.76
N SER A 114 -16.60 4.73 11.17
CA SER A 114 -18.05 4.76 11.15
C SER A 114 -18.58 4.80 9.70
N SER A 115 -19.86 4.45 9.51
CA SER A 115 -20.49 4.54 8.18
C SER A 115 -20.52 5.98 7.65
N GLN A 116 -20.61 6.97 8.55
CA GLN A 116 -20.57 8.38 8.20
C GLN A 116 -19.20 8.78 7.68
N GLN A 117 -18.11 8.42 8.39
CA GLN A 117 -16.75 8.69 7.95
C GLN A 117 -16.44 8.08 6.58
N ILE A 118 -16.92 6.86 6.30
CA ILE A 118 -16.77 6.26 4.96
C ILE A 118 -17.48 7.11 3.89
N SER A 119 -18.69 7.62 4.16
CA SER A 119 -19.41 8.48 3.22
C SER A 119 -18.73 9.84 3.03
N GLU A 120 -18.16 10.41 4.08
CA GLU A 120 -17.37 11.64 4.03
C GLU A 120 -16.07 11.45 3.21
N LEU A 121 -15.36 10.35 3.41
CA LEU A 121 -14.17 10.00 2.61
C LEU A 121 -14.53 9.82 1.12
N LEU A 122 -15.64 9.14 0.82
CA LEU A 122 -16.13 9.02 -0.56
C LEU A 122 -16.49 10.38 -1.16
N ALA A 123 -17.06 11.29 -0.38
CA ALA A 123 -17.34 12.66 -0.83
C ALA A 123 -16.05 13.43 -1.11
N ARG A 124 -15.04 13.35 -0.23
CA ARG A 124 -13.74 13.99 -0.42
C ARG A 124 -13.06 13.58 -1.73
N VAL A 125 -13.17 12.32 -2.11
CA VAL A 125 -12.62 11.83 -3.38
C VAL A 125 -13.57 11.98 -4.57
N GLY A 126 -14.65 12.78 -4.46
CA GLY A 126 -15.59 13.08 -5.53
C GLY A 126 -16.52 11.92 -5.90
N LEU A 127 -16.73 10.94 -5.02
CA LEU A 127 -17.55 9.76 -5.26
C LEU A 127 -18.85 9.71 -4.44
N ALA A 128 -19.30 10.82 -3.82
CA ALA A 128 -20.52 10.85 -3.04
C ALA A 128 -21.75 10.32 -3.83
N HIS A 129 -21.89 10.77 -5.09
CA HIS A 129 -23.00 10.39 -5.99
C HIS A 129 -22.85 8.97 -6.58
N LYS A 130 -21.73 8.29 -6.32
CA LYS A 130 -21.40 6.94 -6.79
C LYS A 130 -21.24 5.93 -5.65
N GLN A 131 -21.48 6.33 -4.40
CA GLN A 131 -21.24 5.45 -3.25
C GLN A 131 -22.00 4.13 -3.33
N ASP A 132 -23.23 4.13 -3.89
CA ASP A 132 -24.10 2.97 -4.03
C ASP A 132 -24.06 2.38 -5.46
N THR A 133 -23.05 2.76 -6.26
CA THR A 133 -22.84 2.25 -7.62
C THR A 133 -21.88 1.05 -7.58
N PRO A 134 -22.23 -0.07 -8.25
CA PRO A 134 -21.31 -1.22 -8.38
C PRO A 134 -19.98 -0.82 -9.04
N VAL A 135 -18.86 -1.26 -8.46
CA VAL A 135 -17.54 -0.84 -8.95
C VAL A 135 -17.21 -1.34 -10.35
N ALA A 136 -17.91 -2.38 -10.83
CA ALA A 136 -17.80 -2.83 -12.22
C ALA A 136 -18.10 -1.73 -13.24
N THR A 137 -18.97 -0.76 -12.89
CA THR A 137 -19.40 0.33 -13.78
C THR A 137 -18.60 1.62 -13.59
N LEU A 138 -17.68 1.64 -12.64
CA LEU A 138 -16.80 2.78 -12.37
C LEU A 138 -15.62 2.82 -13.34
N SER A 139 -15.15 4.03 -13.68
CA SER A 139 -13.89 4.20 -14.41
C SER A 139 -12.70 3.67 -13.60
N LEU A 140 -11.57 3.43 -14.27
CA LEU A 140 -10.37 2.93 -13.60
C LEU A 140 -9.90 3.87 -12.46
N GLY A 141 -9.85 5.19 -12.72
CA GLY A 141 -9.51 6.18 -11.70
C GLY A 141 -10.52 6.26 -10.54
N GLN A 142 -11.83 6.04 -10.81
CA GLN A 142 -12.83 5.93 -9.74
C GLN A 142 -12.60 4.67 -8.90
N ARG A 143 -12.32 3.53 -9.54
CA ARG A 143 -11.97 2.28 -8.85
C ARG A 143 -10.71 2.43 -8.02
N GLN A 144 -9.70 3.13 -8.53
CA GLN A 144 -8.47 3.40 -7.80
C GLN A 144 -8.73 4.16 -6.50
N ARG A 145 -9.56 5.21 -6.55
CA ARG A 145 -9.96 5.98 -5.36
C ARG A 145 -10.71 5.12 -4.34
N VAL A 146 -11.62 4.24 -4.79
CA VAL A 146 -12.29 3.28 -3.91
C VAL A 146 -11.31 2.31 -3.25
N ALA A 147 -10.39 1.73 -4.03
CA ALA A 147 -9.37 0.81 -3.52
C ALA A 147 -8.43 1.49 -2.51
N PHE A 148 -8.07 2.74 -2.78
CA PHE A 148 -7.28 3.56 -1.87
C PHE A 148 -7.99 3.75 -0.52
N LEU A 149 -9.25 4.21 -0.52
CA LEU A 149 -10.04 4.36 0.71
C LEU A 149 -10.23 3.02 1.43
N ARG A 150 -10.41 1.92 0.69
CA ARG A 150 -10.50 0.59 1.29
C ARG A 150 -9.19 0.20 2.00
N ALA A 151 -8.03 0.55 1.46
CA ALA A 151 -6.76 0.29 2.12
C ALA A 151 -6.63 1.05 3.46
N LEU A 152 -7.25 2.22 3.59
CA LEU A 152 -7.29 3.00 4.84
C LEU A 152 -8.31 2.47 5.87
N ALA A 153 -9.27 1.61 5.47
CA ALA A 153 -10.42 1.22 6.27
C ALA A 153 -10.12 0.13 7.31
N GLN A 154 -8.94 0.18 7.91
CA GLN A 154 -8.50 -0.65 9.05
C GLN A 154 -7.39 0.07 9.80
N PRO A 155 -7.07 -0.30 11.07
CA PRO A 155 -5.85 0.16 11.70
C PRO A 155 -4.62 -0.41 10.97
N PHE A 156 -3.54 0.37 10.91
CA PHE A 156 -2.25 -0.09 10.40
C PHE A 156 -1.09 0.71 11.01
N GLU A 157 0.05 0.06 11.13
CA GLU A 157 1.34 0.67 11.47
C GLU A 157 2.19 0.88 10.22
N VAL A 158 1.96 0.05 9.17
CA VAL A 158 2.60 0.17 7.85
C VAL A 158 1.54 0.08 6.76
N LEU A 159 1.59 1.03 5.83
CA LEU A 159 0.77 1.08 4.63
C LEU A 159 1.63 0.84 3.39
N LEU A 160 1.33 -0.23 2.67
CA LEU A 160 1.96 -0.60 1.41
C LEU A 160 1.11 -0.07 0.25
N LEU A 161 1.72 0.69 -0.66
CA LEU A 161 1.03 1.32 -1.78
C LEU A 161 1.72 0.96 -3.10
N ASP A 162 1.08 0.15 -3.93
CA ASP A 162 1.63 -0.25 -5.22
C ASP A 162 1.09 0.63 -6.34
N GLU A 163 1.90 1.57 -6.79
CA GLU A 163 1.59 2.56 -7.83
C GLU A 163 0.23 3.27 -7.61
N PRO A 164 0.01 3.89 -6.42
CA PRO A 164 -1.33 4.35 -5.99
C PRO A 164 -1.96 5.44 -6.87
N PHE A 165 -1.17 6.13 -7.68
CA PHE A 165 -1.61 7.31 -8.46
C PHE A 165 -1.56 7.11 -9.98
N SER A 166 -1.22 5.91 -10.47
CA SER A 166 -0.92 5.64 -11.89
C SER A 166 -2.06 5.96 -12.86
N HIS A 167 -3.32 6.00 -12.42
CA HIS A 167 -4.49 6.22 -13.26
C HIS A 167 -5.31 7.45 -12.84
N LEU A 168 -4.67 8.40 -12.18
CA LEU A 168 -5.31 9.60 -11.66
C LEU A 168 -4.75 10.85 -12.33
N ASP A 169 -5.61 11.83 -12.52
CA ASP A 169 -5.19 13.19 -12.82
C ASP A 169 -4.58 13.88 -11.59
N GLU A 170 -3.97 15.04 -11.81
CA GLU A 170 -3.27 15.78 -10.76
C GLU A 170 -4.21 16.21 -9.62
N ALA A 171 -5.44 16.64 -9.94
CA ALA A 171 -6.41 17.09 -8.94
C ALA A 171 -6.83 15.94 -8.01
N ASN A 172 -7.13 14.76 -8.57
CA ASN A 172 -7.45 13.57 -7.78
C ASN A 172 -6.24 13.07 -6.99
N THR A 173 -5.05 13.10 -7.58
CA THR A 173 -3.80 12.75 -6.89
C THR A 173 -3.58 13.64 -5.68
N HIS A 174 -3.78 14.96 -5.82
CA HIS A 174 -3.63 15.92 -4.71
C HIS A 174 -4.57 15.59 -3.53
N VAL A 175 -5.84 15.30 -3.81
CA VAL A 175 -6.81 14.92 -2.77
C VAL A 175 -6.39 13.64 -2.05
N LEU A 176 -5.93 12.62 -2.79
CA LEU A 176 -5.47 11.38 -2.15
C LEU A 176 -4.20 11.58 -1.33
N CYS A 177 -3.27 12.43 -1.78
CA CYS A 177 -2.07 12.79 -1.01
C CYS A 177 -2.45 13.48 0.30
N GLN A 178 -3.41 14.41 0.30
CA GLN A 178 -3.89 15.05 1.52
C GLN A 178 -4.49 14.05 2.50
N ILE A 179 -5.37 13.15 2.02
CA ILE A 179 -5.96 12.11 2.87
C ILE A 179 -4.88 11.19 3.43
N LEU A 180 -3.90 10.81 2.60
CA LEU A 180 -2.78 9.96 3.01
C LEU A 180 -1.95 10.60 4.12
N GLU A 181 -1.63 11.89 3.97
CA GLU A 181 -0.89 12.68 4.95
C GLU A 181 -1.63 12.74 6.31
N GLU A 182 -2.92 13.08 6.28
CA GLU A 182 -3.76 13.17 7.47
C GLU A 182 -3.81 11.83 8.21
N GLU A 183 -4.18 10.76 7.51
CA GLU A 183 -4.36 9.42 8.08
C GLU A 183 -3.05 8.83 8.61
N CYS A 184 -1.96 8.96 7.86
CA CYS A 184 -0.68 8.39 8.28
C CYS A 184 -0.04 9.20 9.42
N THR A 185 -0.19 10.53 9.42
CA THR A 185 0.28 11.38 10.53
C THR A 185 -0.48 11.07 11.81
N GLN A 186 -1.82 10.97 11.73
CA GLN A 186 -2.65 10.65 12.88
C GLN A 186 -2.32 9.29 13.49
N ARG A 187 -1.94 8.30 12.68
CA ARG A 187 -1.61 6.94 13.10
C ARG A 187 -0.14 6.74 13.48
N GLY A 188 0.74 7.69 13.15
CA GLY A 188 2.19 7.49 13.22
C GLY A 188 2.65 6.32 12.33
N ALA A 189 2.01 6.16 11.16
CA ALA A 189 2.23 5.01 10.30
C ALA A 189 3.38 5.22 9.33
N THR A 190 4.08 4.14 8.99
CA THR A 190 5.08 4.08 7.94
C THR A 190 4.40 3.90 6.58
N ILE A 191 4.89 4.60 5.56
CA ILE A 191 4.45 4.44 4.17
C ILE A 191 5.58 3.80 3.37
N LEU A 192 5.28 2.71 2.67
CA LEU A 192 6.13 2.12 1.64
C LEU A 192 5.36 2.21 0.31
N MET A 193 5.76 3.13 -0.54
CA MET A 193 5.10 3.40 -1.82
C MET A 193 6.02 3.02 -2.98
N THR A 194 5.48 2.30 -3.95
CA THR A 194 6.17 2.08 -5.22
C THR A 194 5.66 3.05 -6.28
N ALA A 195 6.55 3.53 -7.15
CA ALA A 195 6.21 4.33 -8.31
C ALA A 195 7.26 4.22 -9.41
N LEU A 196 6.89 4.61 -10.63
CA LEU A 196 7.83 4.79 -11.75
C LEU A 196 8.62 6.10 -11.56
N GLU A 197 7.92 7.16 -11.15
CA GLU A 197 8.45 8.50 -10.97
C GLU A 197 8.15 9.03 -9.56
N THR A 198 8.88 10.07 -9.16
CA THR A 198 8.66 10.73 -7.88
C THR A 198 7.42 11.63 -7.96
N ASN A 199 6.44 11.37 -7.10
CA ASN A 199 5.33 12.30 -6.88
C ASN A 199 5.82 13.43 -5.96
N THR A 200 5.77 14.66 -6.47
CA THR A 200 6.24 15.87 -5.75
C THR A 200 5.22 16.42 -4.74
N LEU A 201 4.00 15.87 -4.71
CA LEU A 201 2.95 16.27 -3.76
C LEU A 201 3.14 15.66 -2.37
N LEU A 202 4.06 14.68 -2.24
CA LEU A 202 4.39 14.03 -0.98
C LEU A 202 5.86 14.26 -0.63
N ASN A 203 6.13 14.44 0.66
CA ASN A 203 7.49 14.46 1.19
C ASN A 203 7.89 13.04 1.59
N TYR A 204 9.06 12.60 1.12
CA TYR A 204 9.63 11.30 1.46
C TYR A 204 10.85 11.48 2.35
N ASP A 205 10.97 10.66 3.40
CA ASP A 205 12.17 10.61 4.23
C ASP A 205 13.32 9.95 3.47
N GLN A 206 12.99 8.98 2.60
CA GLN A 206 13.98 8.28 1.77
C GLN A 206 13.40 7.85 0.43
N ILE A 207 14.21 7.97 -0.62
CA ILE A 207 13.90 7.45 -1.96
C ILE A 207 14.92 6.35 -2.27
N LEU A 208 14.43 5.14 -2.54
CA LEU A 208 15.21 3.95 -2.80
C LEU A 208 15.01 3.49 -4.24
N GLN A 209 16.08 3.05 -4.88
CA GLN A 209 16.03 2.45 -6.22
C GLN A 209 16.00 0.91 -6.10
N LEU A 210 15.16 0.27 -6.91
CA LEU A 210 15.03 -1.17 -6.92
C LEU A 210 15.53 -1.74 -8.24
#